data_756cd5059af8868ff1be009cb07bd42e
#
_entry.id   756cd5059af8868ff1be009cb07bd42e
#
_cell.length_a   1.000
_cell.length_b   1.000
_cell.length_c   1.000
_cell.angle_alpha   90.00
_cell.angle_beta   90.00
_cell.angle_gamma   90.00
#
_symmetry.space_group_name_H-M   'P 1'
#
loop_
_entity.id
_entity.type
_entity.pdbx_description
1 polymer ?
#
loop_
_entity_poly.entity_id
_entity_poly.type
_entity_poly.pdbx_seq_one_letter_code
_entity_poly.pdbx_strand_id
1 'polypeptide(L)'
;MSDNRAVAATAAETNGELRNRVRSIRLDSQLGKGTGRSGGSWLPWILCGLLALSWAAVGIRGYRNGTFKTGTANENAGEANANGAKPAKPDAAADAPAGTIQLEVKGYIIPARQIAVSPIDVAGRLIDLNVVEGRYYKEGELLAQIDPTSFKATADEGASSLQAAEKRLEANKQRLAEVSKESVREIEIRQVDATINEAKALEARAADEQKRISSTSGASGRELVQARNDLLAAQARLEKLKIDRELLIAGPRKEKVAAAEADMAAAQADVEGAKARLSQAKWRLDNCTIRAPLSGTVLAKSAEKGNLVNPLAFAATSGSICNMADLSDLEVDLEIPERDISKLKVGQPCRVRCDAYPKKTYEARLDRIMPIANRAKSIVNVRVKITLPPEELGEKALLKPEMGAVVSFLATEKN
;
A
#
# COMPACT_ATOMS: atom_id res chain seq x y z
N MET A 1 -38.47 33.79 42.04
CA MET A 1 -38.96 32.72 41.13
C MET A 1 -39.03 33.17 39.64
N SER A 2 -38.32 34.22 39.23
CA SER A 2 -38.31 34.79 37.90
C SER A 2 -37.03 34.46 37.05
N ASP A 3 -35.97 34.02 37.69
CA ASP A 3 -34.69 33.80 36.96
C ASP A 3 -34.53 32.44 36.26
N ASN A 4 -35.32 31.44 36.61
CA ASN A 4 -35.22 30.12 35.97
C ASN A 4 -35.96 30.00 34.60
N ARG A 5 -36.79 30.99 34.23
CA ARG A 5 -37.49 30.98 32.93
C ARG A 5 -36.63 31.59 31.81
N ALA A 6 -35.72 32.52 32.10
CA ALA A 6 -34.86 33.13 31.11
C ALA A 6 -33.74 32.17 30.63
N VAL A 7 -33.18 31.35 31.53
CA VAL A 7 -32.15 30.35 31.19
C VAL A 7 -32.73 29.19 30.38
N ALA A 8 -33.99 28.81 30.58
CA ALA A 8 -34.63 27.75 29.80
C ALA A 8 -35.00 28.22 28.36
N ALA A 9 -35.29 29.50 28.17
CA ALA A 9 -35.60 30.06 26.84
C ALA A 9 -34.34 30.14 25.96
N THR A 10 -33.19 30.56 26.50
CA THR A 10 -31.93 30.63 25.77
C THR A 10 -31.39 29.23 25.41
N ALA A 11 -31.60 28.22 26.24
CA ALA A 11 -31.23 26.84 25.95
C ALA A 11 -32.09 26.19 24.85
N ALA A 12 -33.34 26.62 24.72
CA ALA A 12 -34.24 26.13 23.66
C ALA A 12 -33.92 26.74 22.28
N GLU A 13 -33.50 28.02 22.24
CA GLU A 13 -33.11 28.69 20.98
C GLU A 13 -31.80 28.13 20.43
N THR A 14 -30.79 27.88 21.29
CA THR A 14 -29.51 27.28 20.86
C THR A 14 -29.67 25.86 20.33
N ASN A 15 -30.59 25.04 20.89
CA ASN A 15 -30.89 23.71 20.38
C ASN A 15 -31.66 23.74 19.04
N GLY A 16 -32.43 24.78 18.78
CA GLY A 16 -33.13 25.01 17.52
C GLY A 16 -32.13 25.33 16.36
N GLU A 17 -31.17 26.19 16.62
CA GLU A 17 -30.13 26.57 15.64
C GLU A 17 -29.17 25.41 15.34
N LEU A 18 -28.80 24.62 16.34
CA LEU A 18 -27.98 23.43 16.14
C LEU A 18 -28.68 22.36 15.29
N ARG A 19 -29.97 22.15 15.50
CA ARG A 19 -30.77 21.25 14.65
C ARG A 19 -30.89 21.70 13.20
N ASN A 20 -30.99 23.00 12.97
CA ASN A 20 -31.01 23.55 11.61
C ASN A 20 -29.65 23.49 10.91
N ARG A 21 -28.54 23.71 11.61
CA ARG A 21 -27.19 23.49 11.10
C ARG A 21 -26.88 22.04 10.77
N VAL A 22 -27.36 21.09 11.60
CA VAL A 22 -27.19 19.65 11.30
C VAL A 22 -28.05 19.21 10.10
N ARG A 23 -29.22 19.87 9.87
CA ARG A 23 -30.05 19.56 8.70
C ARG A 23 -29.45 20.08 7.38
N SER A 24 -28.66 21.16 7.42
CA SER A 24 -27.97 21.70 6.23
C SER A 24 -26.71 20.91 5.85
N ILE A 25 -26.19 20.03 6.74
CA ILE A 25 -25.02 19.17 6.48
C ILE A 25 -25.46 17.77 5.95
N ARG A 26 -26.75 17.47 5.84
CA ARG A 26 -27.17 16.32 5.06
C ARG A 26 -26.84 16.62 3.60
N LEU A 27 -25.70 16.08 3.15
CA LEU A 27 -25.35 15.92 1.75
C LEU A 27 -26.60 15.44 0.99
N ASP A 28 -27.08 16.30 0.12
CA ASP A 28 -28.16 16.04 -0.79
C ASP A 28 -27.73 14.86 -1.67
N SER A 29 -28.20 13.66 -1.35
CA SER A 29 -28.12 12.52 -2.24
C SER A 29 -29.18 12.68 -3.34
N GLN A 30 -29.14 13.79 -4.01
CA GLN A 30 -29.77 14.02 -5.29
C GLN A 30 -28.89 13.35 -6.36
N LEU A 31 -28.92 12.04 -6.40
CA LEU A 31 -28.81 11.33 -7.66
C LEU A 31 -29.87 11.91 -8.57
N GLY A 32 -29.41 12.61 -9.60
CA GLY A 32 -30.23 13.35 -10.52
C GLY A 32 -31.45 12.58 -11.02
N LYS A 33 -32.61 13.02 -10.61
CA LYS A 33 -33.82 12.87 -11.41
C LYS A 33 -33.66 13.78 -12.63
N GLY A 34 -32.98 13.24 -13.64
CA GLY A 34 -33.06 13.79 -14.96
C GLY A 34 -34.51 13.83 -15.36
N THR A 35 -35.01 15.03 -15.61
CA THR A 35 -36.28 15.26 -16.28
C THR A 35 -36.25 14.49 -17.57
N GLY A 36 -36.94 13.37 -17.60
CA GLY A 36 -37.14 12.55 -18.76
C GLY A 36 -37.91 13.34 -19.80
N ARG A 37 -37.18 13.81 -20.80
CA ARG A 37 -37.74 14.08 -22.11
C ARG A 37 -37.71 12.72 -22.81
N SER A 38 -38.86 12.06 -22.86
CA SER A 38 -39.13 10.82 -23.58
C SER A 38 -38.98 11.09 -25.09
N GLY A 39 -37.77 11.06 -25.59
CA GLY A 39 -37.44 10.86 -26.99
C GLY A 39 -36.88 9.45 -27.08
N GLY A 40 -37.73 8.48 -27.46
CA GLY A 40 -37.34 7.08 -27.57
C GLY A 40 -36.16 6.93 -28.52
N SER A 41 -34.99 6.57 -27.97
CA SER A 41 -33.86 6.12 -28.77
C SER A 41 -34.16 4.72 -29.30
N TRP A 42 -34.97 4.68 -30.34
CA TRP A 42 -35.30 3.48 -31.12
C TRP A 42 -34.12 3.01 -31.98
N LEU A 43 -33.17 3.89 -32.15
CA LEU A 43 -31.96 3.66 -32.95
C LEU A 43 -31.14 2.41 -32.56
N PRO A 44 -30.82 2.11 -31.28
CA PRO A 44 -30.06 0.90 -30.98
C PRO A 44 -30.84 -0.38 -31.26
N TRP A 45 -32.17 -0.38 -31.08
CA TRP A 45 -33.00 -1.55 -31.39
C TRP A 45 -33.15 -1.81 -32.90
N ILE A 46 -33.18 -0.74 -33.69
CA ILE A 46 -33.19 -0.84 -35.16
C ILE A 46 -31.85 -1.39 -35.66
N LEU A 47 -30.72 -0.94 -35.08
CA LEU A 47 -29.38 -1.43 -35.42
C LEU A 47 -29.18 -2.91 -35.09
N CYS A 48 -29.65 -3.35 -33.92
CA CYS A 48 -29.67 -4.78 -33.54
C CYS A 48 -30.58 -5.61 -34.47
N GLY A 49 -31.73 -5.08 -34.87
CA GLY A 49 -32.63 -5.74 -35.80
C GLY A 49 -32.02 -5.92 -37.21
N LEU A 50 -31.33 -4.90 -37.71
CA LEU A 50 -30.63 -4.95 -39.02
C LEU A 50 -29.44 -5.93 -39.00
N LEU A 51 -28.70 -6.00 -37.90
CA LEU A 51 -27.63 -6.98 -37.70
C LEU A 51 -28.17 -8.42 -37.67
N ALA A 52 -29.26 -8.67 -36.96
CA ALA A 52 -29.90 -9.99 -36.90
C ALA A 52 -30.44 -10.42 -38.27
N LEU A 53 -31.04 -9.49 -39.04
CA LEU A 53 -31.49 -9.75 -40.43
C LEU A 53 -30.34 -10.04 -41.38
N SER A 54 -29.20 -9.34 -41.20
CA SER A 54 -27.97 -9.61 -41.98
C SER A 54 -27.44 -11.02 -41.74
N TRP A 55 -27.41 -11.48 -40.47
CA TRP A 55 -26.99 -12.83 -40.14
C TRP A 55 -27.96 -13.91 -40.64
N ALA A 56 -29.26 -13.65 -40.57
CA ALA A 56 -30.27 -14.55 -41.15
C ALA A 56 -30.14 -14.67 -42.65
N ALA A 57 -29.87 -13.56 -43.35
CA ALA A 57 -29.66 -13.59 -44.83
C ALA A 57 -28.40 -14.36 -45.23
N VAL A 58 -27.30 -14.24 -44.44
CA VAL A 58 -26.07 -15.02 -44.66
C VAL A 58 -26.31 -16.52 -44.39
N GLY A 59 -27.06 -16.85 -43.32
CA GLY A 59 -27.42 -18.23 -42.98
C GLY A 59 -28.29 -18.90 -44.05
N ILE A 60 -29.31 -18.17 -44.58
CA ILE A 60 -30.21 -18.69 -45.66
C ILE A 60 -29.43 -18.85 -46.96
N ARG A 61 -28.50 -17.95 -47.28
CA ARG A 61 -27.67 -18.03 -48.44
C ARG A 61 -26.67 -19.19 -48.38
N GLY A 62 -26.10 -19.46 -47.17
CA GLY A 62 -25.25 -20.63 -46.92
C GLY A 62 -26.01 -21.95 -47.00
N TYR A 63 -27.25 -21.99 -46.55
CA TYR A 63 -28.12 -23.18 -46.63
C TYR A 63 -28.53 -23.49 -48.08
N ARG A 64 -28.82 -22.46 -48.89
CA ARG A 64 -29.17 -22.66 -50.33
C ARG A 64 -27.97 -23.04 -51.22
N ASN A 65 -26.73 -22.69 -50.81
CA ASN A 65 -25.52 -22.97 -51.58
C ASN A 65 -24.80 -24.25 -51.16
N GLY A 66 -25.35 -25.05 -50.27
CA GLY A 66 -24.88 -26.41 -49.98
C GLY A 66 -23.47 -26.51 -49.38
N THR A 67 -22.99 -25.47 -48.73
CA THR A 67 -21.62 -25.47 -48.18
C THR A 67 -21.46 -26.08 -46.77
N PHE A 68 -22.53 -26.58 -46.16
CA PHE A 68 -22.47 -27.41 -44.97
C PHE A 68 -22.58 -28.88 -45.33
N LYS A 69 -21.45 -29.51 -45.67
CA LYS A 69 -21.32 -30.96 -45.66
C LYS A 69 -21.13 -31.45 -44.23
N THR A 70 -22.14 -32.01 -43.66
CA THR A 70 -22.04 -32.88 -42.50
C THR A 70 -21.30 -34.15 -42.94
N GLY A 71 -20.09 -34.36 -42.44
CA GLY A 71 -19.34 -35.59 -42.65
C GLY A 71 -19.99 -36.74 -41.87
N THR A 72 -20.77 -37.54 -42.54
CA THR A 72 -21.15 -38.88 -42.11
C THR A 72 -20.00 -39.83 -42.42
N ALA A 73 -19.64 -40.63 -41.43
CA ALA A 73 -18.72 -41.74 -41.56
C ALA A 73 -19.09 -42.66 -42.76
N ASN A 74 -18.11 -42.99 -43.56
CA ASN A 74 -18.23 -44.05 -44.51
C ASN A 74 -17.18 -45.11 -44.22
N GLU A 75 -17.65 -46.25 -43.72
CA GLU A 75 -16.94 -47.52 -43.77
C GLU A 75 -16.76 -47.92 -45.23
N ASN A 76 -15.53 -48.14 -45.63
CA ASN A 76 -15.25 -49.12 -46.66
C ASN A 76 -13.86 -49.71 -46.48
N ALA A 77 -13.87 -50.97 -46.21
CA ALA A 77 -12.75 -51.89 -46.25
C ALA A 77 -12.16 -51.97 -47.67
N GLY A 78 -10.86 -52.01 -47.74
CA GLY A 78 -10.10 -52.23 -48.98
C GLY A 78 -8.70 -52.76 -48.61
N GLU A 79 -8.50 -53.99 -48.93
CA GLU A 79 -7.36 -54.88 -48.65
C GLU A 79 -6.02 -54.42 -49.23
N ALA A 80 -4.97 -54.80 -48.46
CA ALA A 80 -3.68 -55.32 -48.88
C ALA A 80 -2.70 -54.40 -49.67
N ASN A 81 -1.61 -54.04 -49.02
CA ASN A 81 -0.32 -54.57 -49.50
C ASN A 81 0.74 -54.61 -48.37
N ALA A 82 1.20 -55.81 -48.06
CA ALA A 82 2.32 -56.06 -47.19
C ALA A 82 3.61 -55.80 -47.96
N ASN A 83 4.44 -54.85 -47.41
CA ASN A 83 5.89 -54.94 -47.65
C ASN A 83 6.62 -54.53 -46.39
N GLY A 84 7.36 -55.46 -45.87
CA GLY A 84 8.06 -55.41 -44.60
C GLY A 84 9.14 -54.34 -44.54
N ALA A 85 9.12 -53.59 -43.47
CA ALA A 85 10.29 -52.96 -42.93
C ALA A 85 10.41 -53.40 -41.47
N LYS A 86 11.40 -54.24 -41.22
CA LYS A 86 11.88 -54.72 -39.96
C LYS A 86 12.14 -53.54 -38.97
N PRO A 87 11.65 -53.53 -37.74
CA PRO A 87 11.98 -52.49 -36.80
C PRO A 87 13.45 -52.61 -36.42
N ALA A 88 14.20 -51.55 -36.66
CA ALA A 88 15.55 -51.39 -36.17
C ALA A 88 15.54 -51.38 -34.63
N LYS A 89 16.31 -52.24 -34.01
CA LYS A 89 16.65 -52.30 -32.60
C LYS A 89 17.28 -50.95 -32.22
N PRO A 90 16.83 -50.29 -31.17
CA PRO A 90 17.58 -49.15 -30.66
C PRO A 90 18.82 -49.68 -29.94
N ASP A 91 19.96 -49.19 -30.39
CA ASP A 91 21.24 -49.41 -29.75
C ASP A 91 21.26 -48.82 -28.35
N ALA A 92 21.79 -49.64 -27.46
CA ALA A 92 21.94 -49.38 -26.05
C ALA A 92 22.76 -48.08 -25.79
N ALA A 93 22.17 -47.12 -25.12
CA ALA A 93 22.87 -46.07 -24.41
C ALA A 93 22.86 -46.36 -22.90
N ALA A 94 24.03 -46.49 -22.39
CA ALA A 94 24.56 -46.55 -21.05
C ALA A 94 23.62 -46.62 -19.84
N ASP A 95 23.84 -47.66 -19.10
CA ASP A 95 23.51 -48.04 -17.73
C ASP A 95 23.06 -46.95 -16.76
N ALA A 96 21.78 -46.99 -16.45
CA ALA A 96 21.26 -46.59 -15.16
C ALA A 96 20.33 -47.70 -14.67
N PRO A 97 20.17 -47.97 -13.37
CA PRO A 97 19.48 -49.12 -12.85
C PRO A 97 18.07 -49.24 -13.42
N ALA A 98 17.78 -50.36 -14.07
CA ALA A 98 16.55 -50.61 -14.77
C ALA A 98 15.41 -50.90 -13.75
N GLY A 99 14.73 -49.83 -13.27
CA GLY A 99 13.42 -49.95 -12.68
C GLY A 99 12.39 -50.26 -13.78
N THR A 100 11.49 -51.20 -13.55
CA THR A 100 10.38 -51.49 -14.48
C THR A 100 9.55 -50.24 -14.68
N ILE A 101 9.38 -49.77 -15.92
CA ILE A 101 8.54 -48.59 -16.25
C ILE A 101 7.08 -48.98 -15.96
N GLN A 102 6.45 -48.26 -15.04
CA GLN A 102 5.06 -48.49 -14.63
C GLN A 102 4.07 -47.66 -15.49
N LEU A 103 4.46 -46.44 -15.82
CA LEU A 103 3.65 -45.50 -16.59
C LEU A 103 4.56 -44.55 -17.35
N GLU A 104 4.21 -44.22 -18.59
CA GLU A 104 4.89 -43.21 -19.40
C GLU A 104 3.87 -42.16 -19.85
N VAL A 105 4.17 -40.90 -19.57
CA VAL A 105 3.26 -39.77 -19.84
C VAL A 105 4.03 -38.62 -20.47
N LYS A 106 3.41 -37.96 -21.44
CA LYS A 106 3.92 -36.72 -22.02
C LYS A 106 3.45 -35.49 -21.22
N GLY A 107 4.32 -34.49 -21.13
CA GLY A 107 4.02 -33.21 -20.50
C GLY A 107 4.92 -32.11 -21.01
N TYR A 108 4.88 -30.97 -20.34
CA TYR A 108 5.67 -29.80 -20.67
C TYR A 108 6.55 -29.41 -19.49
N ILE A 109 7.76 -28.96 -19.79
CA ILE A 109 8.68 -28.41 -18.81
C ILE A 109 8.21 -27.00 -18.45
N ILE A 110 8.11 -26.72 -17.18
CA ILE A 110 7.75 -25.41 -16.66
C ILE A 110 8.75 -25.02 -15.57
N PRO A 111 8.97 -23.72 -15.33
CA PRO A 111 9.73 -23.28 -14.19
C PRO A 111 8.93 -23.47 -12.91
N ALA A 112 9.59 -23.88 -11.81
CA ALA A 112 8.94 -24.00 -10.50
C ALA A 112 8.46 -22.64 -9.98
N ARG A 113 9.15 -21.55 -10.33
CA ARG A 113 8.80 -20.18 -9.97
C ARG A 113 8.86 -19.27 -11.20
N GLN A 114 7.73 -18.65 -11.49
CA GLN A 114 7.59 -17.64 -12.52
C GLN A 114 6.92 -16.41 -11.93
N ILE A 115 7.46 -15.25 -12.20
CA ILE A 115 6.95 -13.96 -11.71
C ILE A 115 6.75 -13.02 -12.88
N ALA A 116 5.57 -12.42 -12.97
CA ALA A 116 5.33 -11.27 -13.83
C ALA A 116 5.79 -10.01 -13.11
N VAL A 117 6.81 -9.36 -13.65
CA VAL A 117 7.37 -8.12 -13.09
C VAL A 117 6.49 -6.96 -13.52
N SER A 118 5.91 -6.29 -12.55
CA SER A 118 5.03 -5.13 -12.74
C SER A 118 5.48 -3.98 -11.85
N PRO A 119 5.18 -2.71 -12.20
CA PRO A 119 5.42 -1.58 -11.30
C PRO A 119 4.56 -1.71 -10.05
N ILE A 120 5.06 -1.22 -8.91
CA ILE A 120 4.37 -1.26 -7.61
C ILE A 120 3.82 0.13 -7.31
N ASP A 121 2.49 0.30 -7.31
CA ASP A 121 1.77 1.56 -6.97
C ASP A 121 2.19 2.80 -7.78
N VAL A 122 2.87 2.61 -8.92
CA VAL A 122 3.36 3.67 -9.79
C VAL A 122 2.91 3.43 -11.21
N ALA A 123 2.12 4.34 -11.75
CA ALA A 123 1.75 4.35 -13.17
C ALA A 123 2.53 5.44 -13.90
N GLY A 124 3.00 5.16 -15.10
CA GLY A 124 3.74 6.16 -15.86
C GLY A 124 4.34 5.62 -17.14
N ARG A 125 5.02 6.51 -17.87
CA ARG A 125 5.68 6.16 -19.13
C ARG A 125 7.05 5.56 -18.85
N LEU A 126 7.39 4.46 -19.53
CA LEU A 126 8.73 3.87 -19.49
C LEU A 126 9.72 4.76 -20.28
N ILE A 127 10.69 5.33 -19.58
CA ILE A 127 11.76 6.14 -20.20
C ILE A 127 12.98 5.30 -20.55
N ASP A 128 13.20 4.22 -19.80
CA ASP A 128 14.27 3.26 -20.08
C ASP A 128 13.82 1.83 -19.82
N LEU A 129 14.33 0.90 -20.64
CA LEU A 129 13.99 -0.53 -20.56
C LEU A 129 15.20 -1.37 -20.96
N ASN A 130 15.83 -1.99 -19.97
CA ASN A 130 17.03 -2.80 -20.15
C ASN A 130 16.72 -4.30 -20.18
N VAL A 131 15.45 -4.66 -20.54
CA VAL A 131 14.99 -6.04 -20.55
C VAL A 131 15.20 -6.65 -21.95
N VAL A 132 15.95 -7.78 -21.97
CA VAL A 132 16.18 -8.59 -23.16
C VAL A 132 15.71 -10.02 -22.90
N GLU A 133 14.88 -10.56 -23.79
CA GLU A 133 14.40 -11.94 -23.69
C GLU A 133 15.54 -12.95 -23.77
N GLY A 134 15.47 -13.97 -22.92
CA GLY A 134 16.51 -15.00 -22.81
C GLY A 134 17.74 -14.60 -22.00
N ARG A 135 17.86 -13.35 -21.58
CA ARG A 135 18.98 -12.89 -20.75
C ARG A 135 18.71 -13.18 -19.26
N TYR A 136 19.75 -13.58 -18.56
CA TYR A 136 19.75 -13.77 -17.12
C TYR A 136 20.01 -12.46 -16.39
N TYR A 137 19.26 -12.18 -15.34
CA TYR A 137 19.39 -11.02 -14.46
C TYR A 137 19.52 -11.49 -13.01
N LYS A 138 20.35 -10.78 -12.26
CA LYS A 138 20.49 -11.00 -10.80
C LYS A 138 19.38 -10.24 -10.06
N GLU A 139 19.02 -10.73 -8.89
CA GLU A 139 18.13 -10.02 -7.97
C GLU A 139 18.65 -8.61 -7.70
N GLY A 140 17.76 -7.61 -7.76
CA GLY A 140 18.08 -6.19 -7.60
C GLY A 140 18.63 -5.49 -8.85
N GLU A 141 18.92 -6.19 -9.95
CA GLU A 141 19.40 -5.58 -11.20
C GLU A 141 18.32 -4.71 -11.85
N LEU A 142 18.73 -3.58 -12.45
CA LEU A 142 17.81 -2.63 -13.06
C LEU A 142 17.19 -3.20 -14.34
N LEU A 143 15.88 -3.32 -14.37
CA LEU A 143 15.12 -3.79 -15.52
C LEU A 143 14.51 -2.64 -16.31
N ALA A 144 13.87 -1.69 -15.64
CA ALA A 144 13.16 -0.60 -16.28
C ALA A 144 13.09 0.63 -15.40
N GLN A 145 12.86 1.79 -16.01
CA GLN A 145 12.65 3.05 -15.32
C GLN A 145 11.41 3.75 -15.85
N ILE A 146 10.51 4.11 -14.94
CA ILE A 146 9.36 4.97 -15.21
C ILE A 146 9.80 6.41 -15.07
N ASP A 147 9.15 7.35 -15.76
CA ASP A 147 9.41 8.78 -15.66
C ASP A 147 9.24 9.27 -14.20
N PRO A 148 10.34 9.65 -13.54
CA PRO A 148 10.31 10.04 -12.14
C PRO A 148 9.92 11.50 -11.92
N THR A 149 9.74 12.29 -12.98
CA THR A 149 9.64 13.76 -12.90
C THR A 149 8.53 14.22 -11.95
N SER A 150 7.32 13.68 -12.09
CA SER A 150 6.18 14.04 -11.25
C SER A 150 6.35 13.53 -9.80
N PHE A 151 6.90 12.33 -9.63
CA PHE A 151 7.14 11.74 -8.31
C PHE A 151 8.24 12.46 -7.55
N LYS A 152 9.29 12.91 -8.25
CA LYS A 152 10.34 13.75 -7.67
C LYS A 152 9.78 15.09 -7.19
N ALA A 153 8.96 15.76 -8.02
CA ALA A 153 8.31 17.00 -7.62
C ALA A 153 7.44 16.83 -6.36
N THR A 154 6.68 15.72 -6.27
CA THR A 154 5.87 15.39 -5.08
C THR A 154 6.74 15.11 -3.86
N ALA A 155 7.89 14.45 -4.01
CA ALA A 155 8.83 14.22 -2.91
C ALA A 155 9.48 15.54 -2.43
N ASP A 156 9.84 16.43 -3.35
CA ASP A 156 10.41 17.75 -3.05
C ASP A 156 9.36 18.64 -2.35
N GLU A 157 8.09 18.59 -2.75
CA GLU A 157 6.98 19.24 -2.06
C GLU A 157 6.79 18.70 -0.65
N GLY A 158 6.83 17.37 -0.49
CA GLY A 158 6.79 16.72 0.82
C GLY A 158 7.94 17.14 1.73
N ALA A 159 9.16 17.28 1.19
CA ALA A 159 10.34 17.76 1.93
C ALA A 159 10.15 19.22 2.39
N SER A 160 9.65 20.07 1.52
CA SER A 160 9.36 21.48 1.84
C SER A 160 8.27 21.61 2.91
N SER A 161 7.24 20.77 2.84
CA SER A 161 6.15 20.71 3.84
C SER A 161 6.68 20.27 5.20
N LEU A 162 7.56 19.25 5.24
CA LEU A 162 8.21 18.82 6.47
C LEU A 162 9.05 19.95 7.09
N GLN A 163 9.87 20.61 6.29
CA GLN A 163 10.68 21.73 6.77
C GLN A 163 9.82 22.86 7.34
N ALA A 164 8.68 23.17 6.72
CA ALA A 164 7.74 24.18 7.23
C ALA A 164 7.13 23.75 8.58
N ALA A 165 6.75 22.47 8.72
CA ALA A 165 6.22 21.94 9.97
C ALA A 165 7.28 21.95 11.10
N GLU A 166 8.53 21.60 10.81
CA GLU A 166 9.64 21.66 11.76
C GLU A 166 9.90 23.09 12.27
N LYS A 167 9.83 24.09 11.36
CA LYS A 167 9.96 25.51 11.75
C LYS A 167 8.82 25.98 12.64
N ARG A 168 7.58 25.49 12.41
CA ARG A 168 6.44 25.77 13.29
C ARG A 168 6.62 25.15 14.65
N LEU A 169 7.09 23.91 14.72
CA LEU A 169 7.39 23.24 15.98
C LEU A 169 8.46 24.00 16.76
N GLU A 170 9.51 24.46 16.09
CA GLU A 170 10.57 25.25 16.74
C GLU A 170 10.04 26.57 17.30
N ALA A 171 9.20 27.28 16.52
CA ALA A 171 8.55 28.51 16.99
C ALA A 171 7.65 28.26 18.22
N ASN A 172 6.89 27.18 18.25
CA ASN A 172 6.04 26.80 19.39
C ASN A 172 6.87 26.39 20.62
N LYS A 173 8.01 25.72 20.43
CA LYS A 173 8.96 25.43 21.51
C LYS A 173 9.53 26.71 22.12
N GLN A 174 9.92 27.67 21.29
CA GLN A 174 10.41 28.97 21.76
C GLN A 174 9.32 29.70 22.53
N ARG A 175 8.06 29.70 22.02
CA ARG A 175 6.92 30.31 22.71
C ARG A 175 6.62 29.66 24.06
N LEU A 176 6.69 28.34 24.14
CA LEU A 176 6.56 27.61 25.44
C LEU A 176 7.69 28.01 26.40
N ALA A 177 8.93 28.08 25.87
CA ALA A 177 10.08 28.51 26.70
C ALA A 177 9.94 29.95 27.21
N GLU A 178 9.39 30.86 26.40
CA GLU A 178 9.10 32.23 26.81
C GLU A 178 8.03 32.30 27.92
N VAL A 179 6.92 31.56 27.73
CA VAL A 179 5.83 31.51 28.71
C VAL A 179 6.29 30.87 30.04
N SER A 180 7.22 29.90 29.97
CA SER A 180 7.72 29.16 31.14
C SER A 180 8.94 29.82 31.83
N LYS A 181 9.54 30.89 31.25
CA LYS A 181 10.73 31.53 31.79
C LYS A 181 10.49 32.07 33.22
N GLU A 182 11.12 31.45 34.18
CA GLU A 182 11.07 31.77 35.60
C GLU A 182 12.02 32.92 35.96
N SER A 183 13.11 33.09 35.22
CA SER A 183 14.19 34.07 35.55
C SER A 183 13.79 35.53 35.44
N VAL A 184 12.88 35.90 34.54
CA VAL A 184 12.41 37.30 34.41
C VAL A 184 11.54 37.68 35.60
N ARG A 185 10.77 36.74 36.13
CA ARG A 185 9.93 36.94 37.34
C ARG A 185 10.72 37.18 38.63
N GLU A 186 11.87 36.55 38.79
CA GLU A 186 12.71 36.81 39.98
C GLU A 186 13.15 38.28 40.08
N ILE A 187 13.44 38.93 38.94
CA ILE A 187 13.82 40.36 38.93
C ILE A 187 12.61 41.21 39.26
N GLU A 188 11.44 40.93 38.67
CA GLU A 188 10.20 41.65 38.94
C GLU A 188 9.75 41.48 40.39
N ILE A 189 9.83 40.26 40.95
CA ILE A 189 9.54 39.99 42.38
C ILE A 189 10.46 40.79 43.29
N ARG A 190 11.78 40.84 43.02
CA ARG A 190 12.73 41.65 43.78
C ARG A 190 12.41 43.15 43.74
N GLN A 191 11.96 43.67 42.59
CA GLN A 191 11.51 45.07 42.45
C GLN A 191 10.27 45.34 43.31
N VAL A 192 9.27 44.45 43.24
CA VAL A 192 8.06 44.57 44.07
C VAL A 192 8.40 44.42 45.55
N ASP A 193 9.31 43.50 45.94
CA ASP A 193 9.78 43.38 47.31
C ASP A 193 10.45 44.66 47.83
N ALA A 194 11.23 45.36 47.00
CA ALA A 194 11.80 46.65 47.35
C ALA A 194 10.70 47.71 47.58
N THR A 195 9.69 47.80 46.69
CA THR A 195 8.56 48.71 46.88
C THR A 195 7.66 48.37 48.07
N ILE A 196 7.52 47.09 48.40
CA ILE A 196 6.83 46.63 49.64
C ILE A 196 7.59 47.12 50.90
N ASN A 197 8.92 47.04 50.87
CA ASN A 197 9.73 47.52 51.97
C ASN A 197 9.61 49.03 52.18
N GLU A 198 9.56 49.80 51.08
CA GLU A 198 9.27 51.23 51.12
C GLU A 198 7.87 51.53 51.71
N ALA A 199 6.85 50.82 51.21
CA ALA A 199 5.48 50.95 51.71
C ALA A 199 5.34 50.58 53.20
N LYS A 200 6.04 49.53 53.66
CA LYS A 200 6.13 49.19 55.10
C LYS A 200 6.75 50.33 55.92
N ALA A 201 7.80 50.96 55.41
CA ALA A 201 8.44 52.09 56.10
C ALA A 201 7.49 53.33 56.19
N LEU A 202 6.70 53.54 55.14
CA LEU A 202 5.67 54.60 55.11
C LEU A 202 4.53 54.28 56.09
N GLU A 203 4.05 53.03 56.14
CA GLU A 203 3.03 52.61 57.12
C GLU A 203 3.52 52.79 58.55
N ALA A 204 4.76 52.35 58.87
CA ALA A 204 5.33 52.50 60.16
C ALA A 204 5.42 53.98 60.62
N ARG A 205 5.86 54.90 59.72
CA ARG A 205 5.87 56.34 59.95
C ARG A 205 4.47 56.89 60.19
N ALA A 206 3.47 56.47 59.38
CA ALA A 206 2.09 56.95 59.58
C ALA A 206 1.47 56.41 60.88
N ALA A 207 1.81 55.21 61.29
CA ALA A 207 1.40 54.59 62.56
C ALA A 207 2.02 55.31 63.78
N ASP A 208 3.33 55.63 63.71
CA ASP A 208 4.02 56.40 64.77
C ASP A 208 3.44 57.79 64.90
N GLU A 209 3.17 58.48 63.74
CA GLU A 209 2.58 59.80 63.78
C GLU A 209 1.16 59.80 64.34
N GLN A 210 0.32 58.82 63.93
CA GLN A 210 -1.01 58.63 64.53
C GLN A 210 -0.91 58.42 66.06
N LYS A 211 0.02 57.58 66.53
CA LYS A 211 0.23 57.29 67.91
C LYS A 211 0.71 58.55 68.67
N ARG A 212 1.61 59.29 68.03
CA ARG A 212 2.13 60.58 68.63
C ARG A 212 0.99 61.59 68.79
N ILE A 213 0.16 61.81 67.74
CA ILE A 213 -0.94 62.75 67.77
C ILE A 213 -2.02 62.30 68.77
N SER A 214 -2.32 61.02 68.86
CA SER A 214 -3.33 60.43 69.75
C SER A 214 -2.89 60.56 71.29
N SER A 215 -1.57 60.59 71.56
CA SER A 215 -1.04 60.74 72.86
C SER A 215 -0.84 62.22 73.29
N THR A 216 -0.99 63.17 72.36
CA THR A 216 -0.83 64.61 72.67
C THR A 216 -2.12 65.18 73.21
N SER A 217 -2.04 65.64 74.47
CA SER A 217 -3.18 66.29 75.15
C SER A 217 -3.50 67.61 74.49
N GLY A 218 -4.54 67.74 73.73
CA GLY A 218 -4.95 68.94 73.00
C GLY A 218 -4.89 68.84 71.46
N ALA A 219 -4.68 67.68 70.94
CA ALA A 219 -4.71 67.43 69.46
C ALA A 219 -6.12 67.76 68.89
N SER A 220 -6.13 68.50 67.78
CA SER A 220 -7.37 68.78 67.04
C SER A 220 -8.03 67.53 66.54
N GLY A 221 -9.38 67.45 66.61
CA GLY A 221 -10.12 66.32 66.03
C GLY A 221 -9.87 66.14 64.52
N ARG A 222 -9.51 67.21 63.81
CA ARG A 222 -9.14 67.11 62.37
C ARG A 222 -7.78 66.45 62.17
N GLU A 223 -6.80 66.74 63.01
CA GLU A 223 -5.47 66.11 62.96
C GLU A 223 -5.55 64.62 63.24
N LEU A 224 -6.36 64.21 64.22
CA LEU A 224 -6.59 62.79 64.52
C LEU A 224 -7.24 62.04 63.32
N VAL A 225 -8.25 62.67 62.68
CA VAL A 225 -8.92 62.05 61.50
C VAL A 225 -7.95 61.98 60.28
N GLN A 226 -7.13 63.04 60.12
CA GLN A 226 -6.15 63.03 59.02
C GLN A 226 -5.06 61.96 59.24
N ALA A 227 -4.46 61.87 60.37
CA ALA A 227 -3.43 60.90 60.72
C ALA A 227 -4.00 59.43 60.60
N ARG A 228 -5.27 59.24 60.97
CA ARG A 228 -5.94 57.95 60.76
C ARG A 228 -6.14 57.62 59.28
N ASN A 229 -6.55 58.61 58.48
CA ASN A 229 -6.75 58.42 57.04
C ASN A 229 -5.40 58.17 56.37
N ASP A 230 -4.33 58.84 56.73
CA ASP A 230 -2.97 58.62 56.19
C ASP A 230 -2.48 57.22 56.49
N LEU A 231 -2.72 56.71 57.74
CA LEU A 231 -2.41 55.32 58.08
C LEU A 231 -3.23 54.32 57.21
N LEU A 232 -4.55 54.54 57.12
CA LEU A 232 -5.41 53.66 56.29
C LEU A 232 -4.96 53.66 54.83
N ALA A 233 -4.56 54.82 54.28
CA ALA A 233 -4.05 54.91 52.92
C ALA A 233 -2.70 54.17 52.78
N ALA A 234 -1.79 54.26 53.74
CA ALA A 234 -0.53 53.52 53.74
C ALA A 234 -0.76 52.00 53.84
N GLN A 235 -1.68 51.54 54.67
CA GLN A 235 -2.06 50.15 54.77
C GLN A 235 -2.68 49.61 53.49
N ALA A 236 -3.60 50.34 52.89
CA ALA A 236 -4.20 49.94 51.63
C ALA A 236 -3.18 49.83 50.51
N ARG A 237 -2.20 50.74 50.47
CA ARG A 237 -1.09 50.68 49.51
C ARG A 237 -0.21 49.47 49.74
N LEU A 238 0.14 49.13 50.97
CA LEU A 238 0.92 47.97 51.31
C LEU A 238 0.18 46.68 50.94
N GLU A 239 -1.11 46.59 51.21
CA GLU A 239 -1.92 45.44 50.90
C GLU A 239 -2.03 45.22 49.37
N LYS A 240 -2.21 46.30 48.61
CA LYS A 240 -2.19 46.23 47.15
C LYS A 240 -0.87 45.64 46.61
N LEU A 241 0.27 46.13 47.11
CA LEU A 241 1.59 45.64 46.70
C LEU A 241 1.81 44.16 47.07
N LYS A 242 1.28 43.71 48.21
CA LYS A 242 1.32 42.28 48.58
C LYS A 242 0.52 41.41 47.59
N ILE A 243 -0.68 41.86 47.23
CA ILE A 243 -1.51 41.17 46.19
C ILE A 243 -0.78 41.15 44.87
N ASP A 244 -0.18 42.25 44.41
CA ASP A 244 0.59 42.33 43.17
C ASP A 244 1.77 41.33 43.19
N ARG A 245 2.47 41.22 44.35
CA ARG A 245 3.53 40.22 44.56
C ARG A 245 3.01 38.80 44.48
N GLU A 246 1.86 38.49 45.08
CA GLU A 246 1.25 37.18 45.06
C GLU A 246 0.86 36.78 43.64
N LEU A 247 0.33 37.71 42.82
CA LEU A 247 0.04 37.50 41.41
C LEU A 247 1.30 37.19 40.59
N LEU A 248 2.42 37.86 40.87
CA LEU A 248 3.70 37.57 40.23
C LEU A 248 4.25 36.20 40.61
N ILE A 249 4.12 35.78 41.87
CA ILE A 249 4.54 34.46 42.32
C ILE A 249 3.68 33.35 41.77
N ALA A 250 2.36 33.56 41.64
CA ALA A 250 1.44 32.60 41.06
C ALA A 250 1.80 32.27 39.60
N GLY A 251 2.55 33.15 38.93
CA GLY A 251 3.07 32.91 37.60
C GLY A 251 2.03 33.03 36.47
N PRO A 252 2.38 32.70 35.25
CA PRO A 252 1.43 32.61 34.13
C PRO A 252 0.37 31.60 34.52
N ARG A 253 -0.89 31.95 34.27
CA ARG A 253 -1.99 31.03 34.54
C ARG A 253 -1.65 29.66 33.99
N LYS A 254 -1.79 28.59 34.77
CA LYS A 254 -1.54 27.20 34.35
C LYS A 254 -2.19 26.90 32.97
N GLU A 255 -3.30 27.56 32.72
CA GLU A 255 -4.02 27.48 31.42
C GLU A 255 -3.19 27.97 30.24
N LYS A 256 -2.36 29.04 30.41
CA LYS A 256 -1.50 29.55 29.31
C LYS A 256 -0.34 28.62 29.03
N VAL A 257 0.24 28.00 30.03
CA VAL A 257 1.30 27.01 29.90
C VAL A 257 0.71 25.75 29.21
N ALA A 258 -0.43 25.25 29.70
CA ALA A 258 -1.10 24.10 29.11
C ALA A 258 -1.54 24.36 27.65
N ALA A 259 -1.97 25.58 27.31
CA ALA A 259 -2.27 25.94 25.92
C ALA A 259 -1.01 25.91 25.04
N ALA A 260 0.12 26.47 25.52
CA ALA A 260 1.39 26.44 24.77
C ALA A 260 1.95 25.00 24.62
N GLU A 261 1.76 24.15 25.64
CA GLU A 261 2.09 22.71 25.55
C GLU A 261 1.22 22.00 24.54
N ALA A 262 -0.07 22.28 24.50
CA ALA A 262 -1.00 21.73 23.50
C ALA A 262 -0.64 22.17 22.07
N ASP A 263 -0.31 23.46 21.88
CA ASP A 263 0.15 24.00 20.60
C ASP A 263 1.45 23.33 20.13
N MET A 264 2.38 23.09 21.05
CA MET A 264 3.63 22.36 20.76
C MET A 264 3.33 20.90 20.39
N ALA A 265 2.46 20.21 21.14
CA ALA A 265 2.07 18.83 20.85
C ALA A 265 1.35 18.71 19.50
N ALA A 266 0.49 19.67 19.17
CA ALA A 266 -0.16 19.72 17.84
C ALA A 266 0.86 19.92 16.71
N ALA A 267 1.81 20.85 16.89
CA ALA A 267 2.88 21.05 15.91
C ALA A 267 3.79 19.83 15.76
N GLN A 268 4.02 19.08 16.83
CA GLN A 268 4.76 17.82 16.76
C GLN A 268 4.01 16.75 15.96
N ALA A 269 2.70 16.63 16.15
CA ALA A 269 1.86 15.75 15.34
C ALA A 269 1.86 16.14 13.85
N ASP A 270 1.88 17.45 13.55
CA ASP A 270 2.00 17.95 12.17
C ASP A 270 3.34 17.53 11.54
N VAL A 271 4.44 17.58 12.28
CA VAL A 271 5.77 17.11 11.81
C VAL A 271 5.73 15.62 11.50
N GLU A 272 5.16 14.79 12.37
CA GLU A 272 5.03 13.35 12.13
C GLU A 272 4.16 13.06 10.91
N GLY A 273 3.06 13.81 10.74
CA GLY A 273 2.20 13.71 9.57
C GLY A 273 2.92 14.10 8.26
N ALA A 274 3.70 15.18 8.28
CA ALA A 274 4.49 15.63 7.12
C ALA A 274 5.60 14.62 6.79
N LYS A 275 6.26 14.05 7.80
CA LYS A 275 7.28 13.02 7.64
C LYS A 275 6.72 11.74 7.01
N ALA A 276 5.54 11.31 7.43
CA ALA A 276 4.86 10.17 6.83
C ALA A 276 4.51 10.40 5.35
N ARG A 277 4.02 11.59 5.00
CA ARG A 277 3.74 11.97 3.60
C ARG A 277 5.01 11.98 2.75
N LEU A 278 6.10 12.55 3.27
CA LEU A 278 7.40 12.54 2.58
C LEU A 278 7.91 11.10 2.37
N SER A 279 7.79 10.25 3.38
CA SER A 279 8.18 8.84 3.28
C SER A 279 7.40 8.12 2.17
N GLN A 280 6.09 8.35 2.10
CA GLN A 280 5.25 7.78 1.04
C GLN A 280 5.63 8.30 -0.35
N ALA A 281 5.90 9.61 -0.48
CA ALA A 281 6.33 10.20 -1.75
C ALA A 281 7.69 9.66 -2.21
N LYS A 282 8.65 9.51 -1.29
CA LYS A 282 9.96 8.89 -1.57
C LYS A 282 9.81 7.42 -1.98
N TRP A 283 8.98 6.66 -1.28
CA TRP A 283 8.73 5.26 -1.62
C TRP A 283 8.16 5.11 -3.04
N ARG A 284 7.24 6.01 -3.47
CA ARG A 284 6.74 6.02 -4.85
C ARG A 284 7.83 6.40 -5.84
N LEU A 285 8.68 7.36 -5.50
CA LEU A 285 9.81 7.75 -6.34
C LEU A 285 10.81 6.60 -6.53
N ASP A 286 11.11 5.87 -5.46
CA ASP A 286 11.99 4.69 -5.51
C ASP A 286 11.39 3.58 -6.37
N ASN A 287 10.06 3.38 -6.33
CA ASN A 287 9.34 2.42 -7.15
C ASN A 287 9.24 2.81 -8.64
N CYS A 288 9.65 4.03 -9.04
CA CYS A 288 9.86 4.36 -10.45
C CYS A 288 11.02 3.57 -11.07
N THR A 289 11.93 3.05 -10.24
CA THR A 289 13.04 2.21 -10.64
C THR A 289 12.69 0.75 -10.42
N ILE A 290 12.39 0.04 -11.50
CA ILE A 290 11.93 -1.35 -11.45
C ILE A 290 13.14 -2.27 -11.54
N ARG A 291 13.28 -3.13 -10.52
CA ARG A 291 14.39 -4.07 -10.37
C ARG A 291 13.89 -5.51 -10.41
N ALA A 292 14.80 -6.42 -10.73
CA ALA A 292 14.51 -7.86 -10.73
C ALA A 292 14.17 -8.33 -9.30
N PRO A 293 12.99 -8.94 -9.07
CA PRO A 293 12.58 -9.42 -7.75
C PRO A 293 13.22 -10.74 -7.35
N LEU A 294 13.84 -11.42 -8.31
CA LEU A 294 14.58 -12.67 -8.13
C LEU A 294 15.69 -12.78 -9.18
N SER A 295 16.68 -13.61 -8.91
CA SER A 295 17.68 -13.99 -9.92
C SER A 295 17.04 -15.00 -10.88
N GLY A 296 17.06 -14.69 -12.19
CA GLY A 296 16.41 -15.55 -13.17
C GLY A 296 16.52 -15.02 -14.60
N THR A 297 15.96 -15.76 -15.53
CA THR A 297 15.96 -15.43 -16.96
C THR A 297 14.63 -14.82 -17.36
N VAL A 298 14.68 -13.79 -18.19
CA VAL A 298 13.47 -13.20 -18.79
C VAL A 298 12.93 -14.13 -19.86
N LEU A 299 11.70 -14.59 -19.70
CA LEU A 299 11.01 -15.48 -20.65
C LEU A 299 10.37 -14.70 -21.79
N ALA A 300 9.69 -13.61 -21.45
CA ALA A 300 8.99 -12.78 -22.41
C ALA A 300 8.97 -11.32 -21.94
N LYS A 301 9.09 -10.40 -22.89
CA LYS A 301 8.99 -8.96 -22.69
C LYS A 301 7.58 -8.51 -23.09
N SER A 302 6.85 -7.89 -22.16
CA SER A 302 5.46 -7.46 -22.37
C SER A 302 5.32 -5.97 -22.68
N ALA A 303 6.34 -5.16 -22.38
CA ALA A 303 6.33 -3.71 -22.59
C ALA A 303 7.53 -3.23 -23.37
N GLU A 304 7.38 -2.08 -24.06
CA GLU A 304 8.44 -1.42 -24.81
C GLU A 304 8.74 -0.02 -24.22
N LYS A 305 9.93 0.49 -24.51
CA LYS A 305 10.31 1.87 -24.18
C LYS A 305 9.30 2.85 -24.76
N GLY A 306 8.77 3.74 -23.93
CA GLY A 306 7.73 4.68 -24.33
C GLY A 306 6.31 4.24 -24.01
N ASN A 307 6.08 2.97 -23.66
CA ASN A 307 4.76 2.48 -23.27
C ASN A 307 4.35 3.07 -21.92
N LEU A 308 3.04 3.24 -21.76
CA LEU A 308 2.43 3.57 -20.48
C LEU A 308 2.18 2.25 -19.72
N VAL A 309 2.73 2.14 -18.52
CA VAL A 309 2.49 1.01 -17.61
C VAL A 309 1.61 1.45 -16.45
N ASN A 310 0.67 0.57 -16.07
CA ASN A 310 -0.23 0.82 -14.95
C ASN A 310 -0.43 -0.45 -14.13
N PRO A 311 -0.11 -0.45 -12.83
CA PRO A 311 -0.26 -1.61 -11.96
C PRO A 311 -1.71 -2.07 -11.79
N LEU A 312 -2.69 -1.19 -12.02
CA LEU A 312 -4.12 -1.52 -11.92
C LEU A 312 -4.67 -2.22 -13.16
N ALA A 313 -3.92 -2.31 -14.23
CA ALA A 313 -4.36 -2.93 -15.50
C ALA A 313 -4.15 -4.46 -15.50
N PHE A 314 -4.53 -5.16 -14.42
CA PHE A 314 -4.37 -6.62 -14.28
C PHE A 314 -5.11 -7.45 -15.35
N ALA A 315 -6.06 -6.88 -16.05
CA ALA A 315 -6.85 -7.59 -17.08
C ALA A 315 -6.30 -7.46 -18.50
N ALA A 316 -5.31 -6.61 -18.72
CA ALA A 316 -4.69 -6.41 -20.03
C ALA A 316 -3.17 -6.62 -19.93
N THR A 317 -2.57 -7.09 -20.99
CA THR A 317 -1.11 -7.29 -21.17
C THR A 317 -0.24 -6.06 -20.85
N SER A 318 -0.85 -4.92 -20.57
CA SER A 318 -0.21 -3.63 -20.28
C SER A 318 0.18 -3.43 -18.80
N GLY A 319 -0.08 -4.41 -17.91
CA GLY A 319 0.28 -4.31 -16.48
C GLY A 319 1.68 -4.82 -16.16
N SER A 320 2.20 -5.80 -16.90
CA SER A 320 3.52 -6.37 -16.66
C SER A 320 4.56 -5.85 -17.67
N ILE A 321 5.80 -5.73 -17.23
CA ILE A 321 6.94 -5.32 -18.06
C ILE A 321 7.57 -6.54 -18.72
N CYS A 322 7.77 -7.59 -17.94
CA CYS A 322 8.31 -8.86 -18.40
C CYS A 322 7.90 -10.00 -17.48
N ASN A 323 8.04 -11.22 -17.99
CA ASN A 323 7.94 -12.45 -17.20
C ASN A 323 9.34 -12.99 -16.95
N MET A 324 9.67 -13.22 -15.67
CA MET A 324 10.94 -13.81 -15.24
C MET A 324 10.71 -15.16 -14.60
N ALA A 325 11.65 -16.08 -14.80
CA ALA A 325 11.64 -17.38 -14.15
C ALA A 325 13.04 -17.82 -13.76
N ASP A 326 13.09 -18.60 -12.69
CA ASP A 326 14.30 -19.29 -12.28
C ASP A 326 14.42 -20.61 -13.05
N LEU A 327 15.36 -20.68 -13.98
CA LEU A 327 15.63 -21.87 -14.78
C LEU A 327 16.47 -22.92 -14.06
N SER A 328 16.94 -22.66 -12.85
CA SER A 328 17.66 -23.64 -12.04
C SER A 328 16.71 -24.66 -11.37
N ASP A 329 15.45 -24.34 -11.24
CA ASP A 329 14.42 -25.19 -10.65
C ASP A 329 13.29 -25.42 -11.66
N LEU A 330 13.34 -26.56 -12.35
CA LEU A 330 12.39 -26.93 -13.39
C LEU A 330 11.52 -28.10 -12.96
N GLU A 331 10.25 -28.05 -13.33
CA GLU A 331 9.26 -29.10 -13.12
C GLU A 331 8.67 -29.52 -14.46
N VAL A 332 8.13 -30.73 -14.52
CA VAL A 332 7.29 -31.17 -15.65
C VAL A 332 5.84 -31.16 -15.20
N ASP A 333 4.99 -30.48 -15.97
CA ASP A 333 3.55 -30.53 -15.82
C ASP A 333 2.99 -31.69 -16.65
N LEU A 334 2.36 -32.62 -15.98
CA LEU A 334 1.81 -33.83 -16.60
C LEU A 334 0.30 -33.84 -16.42
N GLU A 335 -0.42 -34.10 -17.51
CA GLU A 335 -1.86 -34.38 -17.49
C GLU A 335 -2.08 -35.90 -17.40
N ILE A 336 -2.45 -36.40 -16.22
CA ILE A 336 -2.63 -37.85 -15.99
C ILE A 336 -4.11 -38.15 -15.85
N PRO A 337 -4.63 -39.21 -16.58
CA PRO A 337 -6.00 -39.67 -16.42
C PRO A 337 -6.28 -40.13 -14.99
N GLU A 338 -7.46 -39.81 -14.46
CA GLU A 338 -7.84 -40.12 -13.07
C GLU A 338 -7.68 -41.64 -12.73
N ARG A 339 -7.93 -42.51 -13.71
CA ARG A 339 -7.78 -43.99 -13.54
C ARG A 339 -6.35 -44.43 -13.23
N ASP A 340 -5.34 -43.63 -13.61
CA ASP A 340 -3.93 -43.96 -13.48
C ASP A 340 -3.27 -43.30 -12.25
N ILE A 341 -3.94 -42.37 -11.59
CA ILE A 341 -3.46 -41.64 -10.41
C ILE A 341 -3.16 -42.61 -9.23
N SER A 342 -3.99 -43.63 -9.06
CA SER A 342 -3.81 -44.61 -7.99
C SER A 342 -2.49 -45.40 -8.06
N LYS A 343 -1.85 -45.41 -9.23
CA LYS A 343 -0.55 -46.09 -9.45
C LYS A 343 0.64 -45.24 -9.04
N LEU A 344 0.42 -43.92 -8.76
CA LEU A 344 1.47 -42.95 -8.47
C LEU A 344 1.55 -42.63 -6.99
N LYS A 345 2.78 -42.40 -6.51
CA LYS A 345 3.05 -42.02 -5.13
C LYS A 345 3.98 -40.80 -5.12
N VAL A 346 3.71 -39.82 -4.25
CA VAL A 346 4.60 -38.71 -4.02
C VAL A 346 5.98 -39.22 -3.58
N GLY A 347 7.05 -38.63 -4.15
CA GLY A 347 8.42 -39.08 -3.95
C GLY A 347 8.89 -40.20 -4.88
N GLN A 348 8.00 -40.75 -5.74
CA GLN A 348 8.35 -41.81 -6.68
C GLN A 348 9.44 -41.35 -7.65
N PRO A 349 10.50 -42.16 -7.88
CA PRO A 349 11.56 -41.86 -8.82
C PRO A 349 11.03 -41.91 -10.25
N CYS A 350 11.43 -40.95 -11.09
CA CYS A 350 11.03 -40.83 -12.47
C CYS A 350 12.24 -40.53 -13.34
N ARG A 351 12.13 -40.82 -14.61
CA ARG A 351 13.09 -40.38 -15.65
C ARG A 351 12.41 -39.46 -16.62
N VAL A 352 13.03 -38.33 -16.86
CA VAL A 352 12.53 -37.31 -17.79
C VAL A 352 13.41 -37.29 -19.03
N ARG A 353 12.82 -37.40 -20.18
CA ARG A 353 13.48 -37.28 -21.48
C ARG A 353 12.80 -36.15 -22.25
N CYS A 354 13.56 -35.14 -22.60
CA CYS A 354 13.07 -34.03 -23.42
C CYS A 354 13.06 -34.41 -24.90
N ASP A 355 11.99 -34.05 -25.61
CA ASP A 355 11.86 -34.34 -27.05
C ASP A 355 12.97 -33.65 -27.86
N ALA A 356 13.46 -32.48 -27.42
CA ALA A 356 14.56 -31.78 -28.07
C ALA A 356 15.94 -32.46 -27.90
N TYR A 357 16.12 -33.22 -26.80
CA TYR A 357 17.38 -33.90 -26.49
C TYR A 357 17.16 -35.37 -26.16
N PRO A 358 16.80 -36.21 -27.15
CA PRO A 358 16.35 -37.60 -26.94
C PRO A 358 17.47 -38.51 -26.35
N LYS A 359 18.73 -38.12 -26.48
CA LYS A 359 19.87 -38.86 -25.91
C LYS A 359 20.15 -38.56 -24.45
N LYS A 360 19.60 -37.46 -23.91
CA LYS A 360 19.78 -37.07 -22.51
C LYS A 360 18.57 -37.48 -21.68
N THR A 361 18.85 -38.11 -20.56
CA THR A 361 17.83 -38.50 -19.58
C THR A 361 18.16 -37.82 -18.26
N TYR A 362 17.18 -37.18 -17.66
CA TYR A 362 17.31 -36.50 -16.38
C TYR A 362 16.63 -37.35 -15.30
N GLU A 363 17.25 -37.39 -14.14
CA GLU A 363 16.60 -37.94 -12.96
C GLU A 363 15.58 -36.96 -12.44
N ALA A 364 14.45 -37.46 -11.98
CA ALA A 364 13.36 -36.65 -11.47
C ALA A 364 12.59 -37.42 -10.37
N ARG A 365 11.79 -36.70 -9.63
CA ARG A 365 10.90 -37.24 -8.62
C ARG A 365 9.52 -36.64 -8.73
N LEU A 366 8.50 -37.45 -8.49
CA LEU A 366 7.13 -36.94 -8.36
C LEU A 366 7.06 -36.07 -7.10
N ASP A 367 6.90 -34.77 -7.30
CA ASP A 367 6.86 -33.80 -6.20
C ASP A 367 5.47 -33.74 -5.59
N ARG A 368 4.45 -33.48 -6.41
CA ARG A 368 3.08 -33.30 -5.95
C ARG A 368 2.05 -33.68 -6.98
N ILE A 369 0.91 -34.14 -6.50
CA ILE A 369 -0.33 -34.34 -7.27
C ILE A 369 -1.24 -33.17 -6.95
N MET A 370 -1.71 -32.45 -7.98
CA MET A 370 -2.56 -31.29 -7.77
C MET A 370 -3.92 -31.70 -7.19
N PRO A 371 -4.45 -30.94 -6.21
CA PRO A 371 -5.68 -31.34 -5.51
C PRO A 371 -6.95 -31.14 -6.33
N ILE A 372 -6.84 -30.49 -7.52
CA ILE A 372 -7.97 -30.19 -8.38
C ILE A 372 -7.86 -31.00 -9.66
N ALA A 373 -8.90 -31.79 -9.94
CA ALA A 373 -9.04 -32.50 -11.21
C ALA A 373 -9.78 -31.65 -12.24
N ASN A 374 -9.38 -31.77 -13.50
CA ASN A 374 -10.10 -31.15 -14.60
C ASN A 374 -11.26 -32.07 -15.03
N ARG A 375 -12.48 -31.74 -14.60
CA ARG A 375 -13.69 -32.54 -14.87
C ARG A 375 -13.97 -32.72 -16.37
N ALA A 376 -13.68 -31.70 -17.20
CA ALA A 376 -13.97 -31.75 -18.63
C ALA A 376 -13.11 -32.80 -19.37
N LYS A 377 -11.88 -33.01 -18.91
CA LYS A 377 -10.93 -33.94 -19.51
C LYS A 377 -10.74 -35.23 -18.70
N SER A 378 -11.29 -35.33 -17.46
CA SER A 378 -11.05 -36.42 -16.49
C SER A 378 -9.56 -36.65 -16.23
N ILE A 379 -8.81 -35.57 -16.03
CA ILE A 379 -7.37 -35.59 -15.78
C ILE A 379 -7.04 -34.88 -14.46
N VAL A 380 -5.92 -35.28 -13.88
CA VAL A 380 -5.30 -34.62 -12.74
C VAL A 380 -3.90 -34.17 -13.14
N ASN A 381 -3.56 -32.94 -12.83
CA ASN A 381 -2.22 -32.43 -13.08
C ASN A 381 -1.26 -32.95 -12.00
N VAL A 382 -0.10 -33.40 -12.47
CA VAL A 382 0.97 -33.92 -11.61
C VAL A 382 2.26 -33.16 -11.92
N ARG A 383 2.97 -32.76 -10.86
CA ARG A 383 4.24 -32.06 -10.97
C ARG A 383 5.39 -32.99 -10.63
N VAL A 384 6.33 -33.08 -11.54
CA VAL A 384 7.55 -33.87 -11.39
C VAL A 384 8.75 -32.93 -11.39
N LYS A 385 9.50 -32.92 -10.31
CA LYS A 385 10.68 -32.08 -10.14
C LYS A 385 11.88 -32.73 -10.81
N ILE A 386 12.54 -31.98 -11.69
CA ILE A 386 13.74 -32.43 -12.41
C ILE A 386 14.97 -32.13 -11.56
N THR A 387 15.89 -33.07 -11.46
CA THR A 387 17.21 -32.85 -10.90
C THR A 387 18.18 -32.49 -12.01
N LEU A 388 18.53 -31.20 -12.11
CA LEU A 388 19.46 -30.72 -13.11
C LEU A 388 20.90 -30.97 -12.67
N PRO A 389 21.80 -31.40 -13.58
CA PRO A 389 23.22 -31.46 -13.29
C PRO A 389 23.80 -30.05 -13.11
N PRO A 390 24.81 -29.86 -12.22
CA PRO A 390 25.35 -28.53 -11.90
C PRO A 390 25.94 -27.78 -13.11
N GLU A 391 26.27 -28.50 -14.17
CA GLU A 391 26.77 -27.92 -15.43
C GLU A 391 25.71 -27.25 -16.28
N GLU A 392 24.44 -27.56 -16.05
CA GLU A 392 23.27 -27.06 -16.77
C GLU A 392 22.41 -26.10 -15.94
N LEU A 393 22.98 -25.44 -14.92
CA LEU A 393 22.28 -24.48 -14.09
C LEU A 393 22.39 -23.04 -14.65
N GLY A 394 21.33 -22.26 -14.53
CA GLY A 394 21.28 -20.84 -14.89
C GLY A 394 21.36 -20.59 -16.40
N GLU A 395 22.31 -19.79 -16.86
CA GLU A 395 22.45 -19.40 -18.29
C GLU A 395 22.75 -20.57 -19.23
N LYS A 396 23.32 -21.66 -18.71
CA LYS A 396 23.70 -22.86 -19.48
C LYS A 396 22.60 -23.90 -19.53
N ALA A 397 21.38 -23.57 -19.03
CA ALA A 397 20.25 -24.48 -19.04
C ALA A 397 19.86 -24.88 -20.47
N LEU A 398 20.00 -26.15 -20.78
CA LEU A 398 19.56 -26.72 -22.07
C LEU A 398 18.04 -26.88 -22.12
N LEU A 399 17.44 -27.20 -20.98
CA LEU A 399 15.99 -27.30 -20.86
C LEU A 399 15.38 -25.92 -20.74
N LYS A 400 14.38 -25.65 -21.57
CA LYS A 400 13.65 -24.38 -21.56
C LYS A 400 12.19 -24.62 -21.22
N PRO A 401 11.52 -23.68 -20.58
CA PRO A 401 10.08 -23.72 -20.39
C PRO A 401 9.33 -23.98 -21.70
N GLU A 402 8.19 -24.63 -21.60
CA GLU A 402 7.30 -25.06 -22.71
C GLU A 402 7.89 -26.13 -23.64
N MET A 403 9.08 -26.67 -23.35
CA MET A 403 9.57 -27.85 -24.09
C MET A 403 8.78 -29.10 -23.71
N GLY A 404 8.44 -29.92 -24.73
CA GLY A 404 7.83 -31.23 -24.55
C GLY A 404 8.79 -32.21 -23.90
N ALA A 405 8.31 -32.95 -22.94
CA ALA A 405 9.05 -33.99 -22.24
C ALA A 405 8.20 -35.24 -22.01
N VAL A 406 8.87 -36.40 -22.01
CA VAL A 406 8.28 -37.68 -21.68
C VAL A 406 8.80 -38.10 -20.32
N VAL A 407 7.90 -38.37 -19.39
CA VAL A 407 8.21 -38.82 -18.05
C VAL A 407 7.86 -40.29 -17.89
N SER A 408 8.86 -41.10 -17.56
CA SER A 408 8.71 -42.52 -17.27
C SER A 408 8.77 -42.72 -15.75
N PHE A 409 7.66 -43.16 -15.15
CA PHE A 409 7.57 -43.48 -13.73
C PHE A 409 8.12 -44.90 -13.48
N LEU A 410 9.05 -45.00 -12.57
CA LEU A 410 9.68 -46.28 -12.21
C LEU A 410 8.86 -46.95 -11.11
N ALA A 411 8.71 -48.26 -11.21
CA ALA A 411 8.04 -49.05 -10.16
C ALA A 411 8.83 -48.92 -8.86
N THR A 412 8.15 -48.49 -7.80
CA THR A 412 8.71 -48.56 -6.45
C THR A 412 8.57 -49.98 -5.96
N GLU A 413 9.67 -50.65 -5.60
CA GLU A 413 9.61 -51.92 -4.97
C GLU A 413 8.68 -51.86 -3.74
N LYS A 414 7.71 -52.79 -3.71
CA LYS A 414 6.84 -52.96 -2.55
C LYS A 414 7.72 -53.45 -1.37
N ASN A 415 7.97 -52.56 -0.41
CA ASN A 415 8.38 -52.97 0.91
C ASN A 415 7.18 -53.53 1.66
#